data_4e9160de5bae989a7103b2b3fdd02722
#
_entry.id   4e9160de5bae989a7103b2b3fdd02722
#
_cell.length_a   1.000
_cell.length_b   1.000
_cell.length_c   1.000
_cell.angle_alpha   90.00
_cell.angle_beta   90.00
_cell.angle_gamma   90.00
#
_symmetry.space_group_name_H-M   'P 1'
#
loop_
_entity.id
_entity.type
_entity.pdbx_description
1 polymer ?
#
loop_
_entity_poly.entity_id
_entity_poly.type
_entity_poly.pdbx_seq_one_letter_code
_entity_poly.pdbx_strand_id
1 'polypeptide(L)'
;MTLPTAHRLSEATTTTWPARTTHQEAGWEIRDGAGGGKRVSAVTLAQKDLADIEWIEATLTTLGQEHLFMIRDGDEILDAALAARGYEIIDPVILYLCETARLRPASLPRAQSYCIWEPLHIMREIWAAGGIHEPRIALMHRVQTPKTALLARSGDTPAGVGFLALDGEIAMLHAVEVLPSFRRRGVAKKLMAQAAKWAEDHGALYMALMTTRDNTAANRLYSSLGMRPVGQYHYRIKDPA
;
A
#
# COMPACT_ATOMS: atom_id res chain seq x y z
N MET A 1 24.42 2.82 6.48
CA MET A 1 23.15 3.52 6.17
C MET A 1 22.09 3.05 7.14
N THR A 2 21.32 3.99 7.72
CA THR A 2 20.20 3.63 8.61
C THR A 2 18.98 3.26 7.76
N LEU A 3 18.33 2.15 8.09
CA LEU A 3 17.11 1.73 7.39
C LEU A 3 15.99 2.75 7.57
N PRO A 4 15.14 2.98 6.55
CA PRO A 4 13.94 3.79 6.67
C PRO A 4 13.03 3.31 7.81
N THR A 5 12.50 4.26 8.58
CA THR A 5 11.56 4.00 9.68
C THR A 5 10.13 3.75 9.19
N ALA A 6 9.26 3.23 10.05
CA ALA A 6 7.84 3.11 9.75
C ALA A 6 7.20 4.45 9.36
N HIS A 7 7.58 5.53 10.03
CA HIS A 7 7.12 6.90 9.71
C HIS A 7 7.52 7.29 8.29
N ARG A 8 8.80 7.08 7.91
CA ARG A 8 9.28 7.37 6.55
C ARG A 8 8.57 6.54 5.48
N LEU A 9 8.19 5.28 5.79
CA LEU A 9 7.38 4.47 4.87
C LEU A 9 5.94 4.97 4.75
N SER A 10 5.37 5.54 5.81
CA SER A 10 4.05 6.17 5.75
C SER A 10 4.06 7.40 4.84
N GLU A 11 5.10 8.24 4.92
CA GLU A 11 5.30 9.37 3.99
C GLU A 11 5.44 8.88 2.54
N ALA A 12 6.31 7.88 2.31
CA ALA A 12 6.48 7.28 0.99
C ALA A 12 5.16 6.71 0.43
N THR A 13 4.31 6.16 1.31
CA THR A 13 2.99 5.70 0.91
C THR A 13 2.11 6.86 0.44
N THR A 14 2.12 7.99 1.10
CA THR A 14 1.34 9.17 0.69
C THR A 14 1.76 9.67 -0.70
N THR A 15 3.05 9.63 -1.01
CA THR A 15 3.59 10.00 -2.33
C THR A 15 3.23 8.98 -3.42
N THR A 16 3.37 7.68 -3.10
CA THR A 16 3.27 6.59 -4.09
C THR A 16 1.89 5.96 -4.20
N TRP A 17 0.98 6.33 -3.29
CA TRP A 17 -0.42 5.89 -3.27
C TRP A 17 -1.32 7.02 -2.72
N PRO A 18 -1.43 8.15 -3.46
CA PRO A 18 -2.04 9.39 -2.96
C PRO A 18 -3.57 9.35 -2.95
N ALA A 19 -4.17 9.96 -1.93
CA ALA A 19 -5.58 10.33 -1.95
C ALA A 19 -5.87 11.30 -3.11
N ARG A 20 -7.14 11.52 -3.42
CA ARG A 20 -7.55 12.54 -4.39
C ARG A 20 -7.27 13.94 -3.84
N THR A 21 -7.67 14.17 -2.60
CA THR A 21 -7.36 15.37 -1.84
C THR A 21 -6.99 15.02 -0.40
N THR A 22 -6.14 15.83 0.19
CA THR A 22 -5.76 15.75 1.60
C THR A 22 -5.74 17.17 2.14
N HIS A 23 -6.31 17.40 3.31
CA HIS A 23 -6.22 18.66 4.02
C HIS A 23 -6.05 18.43 5.52
N GLN A 24 -5.50 19.41 6.21
CA GLN A 24 -5.33 19.36 7.66
C GLN A 24 -6.23 20.41 8.30
N GLU A 25 -7.01 19.98 9.29
CA GLU A 25 -7.92 20.84 10.03
C GLU A 25 -8.11 20.32 11.46
N ALA A 26 -8.16 21.22 12.42
CA ALA A 26 -8.39 20.94 13.85
C ALA A 26 -7.51 19.79 14.42
N GLY A 27 -6.27 19.65 13.93
CA GLY A 27 -5.32 18.60 14.36
C GLY A 27 -5.50 17.25 13.66
N TRP A 28 -6.38 17.18 12.67
CA TRP A 28 -6.63 15.99 11.85
C TRP A 28 -6.10 16.13 10.43
N GLU A 29 -5.64 15.04 9.84
CA GLU A 29 -5.42 14.92 8.41
C GLU A 29 -6.56 14.11 7.80
N ILE A 30 -7.37 14.79 6.99
CA ILE A 30 -8.61 14.28 6.37
C ILE A 30 -8.33 14.01 4.90
N ARG A 31 -8.71 12.83 4.42
CA ARG A 31 -8.44 12.39 3.04
C ARG A 31 -9.73 12.05 2.31
N ASP A 32 -9.81 12.45 1.05
CA ASP A 32 -10.78 11.91 0.11
C ASP A 32 -10.06 10.92 -0.81
N GLY A 33 -10.33 9.65 -0.60
CA GLY A 33 -9.76 8.57 -1.41
C GLY A 33 -10.44 8.36 -2.76
N ALA A 34 -11.60 8.97 -3.00
CA ALA A 34 -12.40 8.77 -4.20
C ALA A 34 -12.62 7.28 -4.56
N GLY A 35 -12.96 6.45 -3.56
CA GLY A 35 -13.14 5.01 -3.73
C GLY A 35 -11.84 4.19 -3.83
N GLY A 36 -10.67 4.81 -3.61
CA GLY A 36 -9.36 4.16 -3.68
C GLY A 36 -9.06 3.20 -2.51
N GLY A 37 -9.99 3.08 -1.54
CA GLY A 37 -9.92 2.19 -0.40
C GLY A 37 -9.40 2.85 0.88
N LYS A 38 -9.44 2.10 1.97
CA LYS A 38 -9.23 2.57 3.34
C LYS A 38 -7.95 3.40 3.54
N ARG A 39 -6.84 3.01 2.93
CA ARG A 39 -5.54 3.68 3.10
C ARG A 39 -5.55 5.15 2.69
N VAL A 40 -6.35 5.49 1.70
CA VAL A 40 -6.46 6.85 1.16
C VAL A 40 -7.73 7.57 1.59
N SER A 41 -8.55 6.96 2.44
CA SER A 41 -9.78 7.55 2.99
C SER A 41 -9.74 7.69 4.51
N ALA A 42 -8.91 6.91 5.20
CA ALA A 42 -8.83 6.96 6.65
C ALA A 42 -8.23 8.27 7.16
N VAL A 43 -8.81 8.79 8.22
CA VAL A 43 -8.31 9.96 8.95
C VAL A 43 -7.12 9.56 9.81
N THR A 44 -6.16 10.48 9.99
CA THR A 44 -5.03 10.34 10.91
C THR A 44 -4.83 11.61 11.72
N LEU A 45 -4.16 11.50 12.88
CA LEU A 45 -3.67 12.69 13.57
C LEU A 45 -2.61 13.41 12.71
N ALA A 46 -2.76 14.73 12.61
CA ALA A 46 -1.77 15.62 12.00
C ALA A 46 -0.76 16.17 13.02
N GLN A 47 -0.96 15.88 14.31
CA GLN A 47 -0.15 16.34 15.44
C GLN A 47 0.03 15.21 16.46
N LYS A 48 0.90 15.43 17.47
CA LYS A 48 1.17 14.40 18.50
C LYS A 48 0.08 14.31 19.57
N ASP A 49 -0.56 15.44 19.86
CA ASP A 49 -1.60 15.50 20.88
C ASP A 49 -2.93 15.00 20.30
N LEU A 50 -3.75 14.42 21.16
CA LEU A 50 -5.09 13.97 20.78
C LEU A 50 -5.93 15.18 20.37
N ALA A 51 -6.47 15.13 19.16
CA ALA A 51 -7.40 16.12 18.64
C ALA A 51 -8.85 15.79 19.06
N ASP A 52 -9.77 16.72 18.86
CA ASP A 52 -11.17 16.56 19.21
C ASP A 52 -11.85 15.51 18.32
N ILE A 53 -12.22 14.36 18.93
CA ILE A 53 -12.85 13.23 18.24
C ILE A 53 -14.30 13.58 17.87
N GLU A 54 -15.03 14.33 18.68
CA GLU A 54 -16.43 14.69 18.40
C GLU A 54 -16.51 15.61 17.19
N TRP A 55 -15.57 16.55 17.09
CA TRP A 55 -15.45 17.42 15.95
C TRP A 55 -15.21 16.64 14.64
N ILE A 56 -14.29 15.68 14.65
CA ILE A 56 -13.99 14.91 13.42
C ILE A 56 -15.13 13.96 13.05
N GLU A 57 -15.81 13.32 14.02
CA GLU A 57 -16.99 12.50 13.77
C GLU A 57 -18.11 13.31 13.08
N ALA A 58 -18.40 14.52 13.56
CA ALA A 58 -19.38 15.43 12.95
C ALA A 58 -18.95 15.86 11.54
N THR A 59 -17.66 16.12 11.33
CA THR A 59 -17.08 16.49 10.05
C THR A 59 -17.20 15.35 9.04
N LEU A 60 -16.83 14.12 9.40
CA LEU A 60 -16.94 12.94 8.53
C LEU A 60 -18.39 12.65 8.15
N THR A 61 -19.33 12.78 9.09
CA THR A 61 -20.76 12.66 8.83
C THR A 61 -21.21 13.69 7.81
N THR A 62 -20.78 14.94 7.96
CA THR A 62 -21.13 16.04 7.02
C THR A 62 -20.55 15.79 5.62
N LEU A 63 -19.34 15.20 5.54
CA LEU A 63 -18.70 14.86 4.27
C LEU A 63 -19.24 13.56 3.65
N GLY A 64 -20.11 12.81 4.35
CA GLY A 64 -20.60 11.51 3.92
C GLY A 64 -19.52 10.45 3.85
N GLN A 65 -18.48 10.58 4.70
CA GLN A 65 -17.38 9.63 4.80
C GLN A 65 -17.57 8.65 5.96
N GLU A 66 -17.01 7.46 5.81
CA GLU A 66 -16.97 6.47 6.90
C GLU A 66 -16.19 7.03 8.10
N HIS A 67 -16.62 6.71 9.31
CA HIS A 67 -15.87 6.98 10.54
C HIS A 67 -14.70 5.99 10.63
N LEU A 68 -13.69 6.24 9.83
CA LEU A 68 -12.54 5.36 9.61
C LEU A 68 -11.24 6.08 9.97
N PHE A 69 -10.52 5.54 10.95
CA PHE A 69 -9.25 6.08 11.44
C PHE A 69 -8.12 5.10 11.17
N MET A 70 -6.96 5.59 10.75
CA MET A 70 -5.73 4.79 10.67
C MET A 70 -4.89 5.05 11.92
N ILE A 71 -4.59 4.01 12.66
CA ILE A 71 -3.83 4.02 13.90
C ILE A 71 -2.43 3.48 13.62
N ARG A 72 -1.43 4.34 13.76
CA ARG A 72 -0.01 4.05 13.52
C ARG A 72 0.74 3.84 14.84
N ASP A 73 1.96 3.35 14.78
CA ASP A 73 2.85 3.36 15.94
C ASP A 73 2.99 4.82 16.46
N GLY A 74 2.71 5.06 17.74
CA GLY A 74 2.66 6.38 18.38
C GLY A 74 1.26 6.98 18.56
N ASP A 75 0.21 6.37 17.99
CA ASP A 75 -1.17 6.84 18.11
C ASP A 75 -1.95 6.10 19.24
N GLU A 76 -1.27 5.55 20.27
CA GLU A 76 -1.89 4.70 21.31
C GLU A 76 -2.98 5.42 22.12
N ILE A 77 -2.84 6.73 22.33
CA ILE A 77 -3.84 7.54 23.04
C ILE A 77 -5.12 7.64 22.20
N LEU A 78 -4.99 7.88 20.90
CA LEU A 78 -6.12 7.89 19.98
C LEU A 78 -6.77 6.50 19.90
N ASP A 79 -5.97 5.44 19.82
CA ASP A 79 -6.46 4.06 19.78
C ASP A 79 -7.35 3.73 20.99
N ALA A 80 -6.88 4.05 22.19
CA ALA A 80 -7.64 3.85 23.42
C ALA A 80 -8.93 4.70 23.48
N ALA A 81 -8.85 5.96 23.03
CA ALA A 81 -10.01 6.86 23.01
C ALA A 81 -11.10 6.39 22.04
N LEU A 82 -10.71 5.89 20.85
CA LEU A 82 -11.64 5.33 19.86
C LEU A 82 -12.23 3.99 20.36
N ALA A 83 -11.43 3.13 21.00
CA ALA A 83 -11.91 1.89 21.62
C ALA A 83 -13.00 2.17 22.65
N ALA A 84 -12.79 3.17 23.53
CA ALA A 84 -13.79 3.58 24.54
C ALA A 84 -15.08 4.12 23.92
N ARG A 85 -15.05 4.59 22.67
CA ARG A 85 -16.20 5.06 21.88
C ARG A 85 -16.86 3.95 21.05
N GLY A 86 -16.41 2.70 21.18
CA GLY A 86 -16.98 1.53 20.50
C GLY A 86 -16.48 1.32 19.07
N TYR A 87 -15.37 1.91 18.67
CA TYR A 87 -14.73 1.60 17.40
C TYR A 87 -14.05 0.24 17.41
N GLU A 88 -14.27 -0.56 16.37
CA GLU A 88 -13.68 -1.87 16.22
C GLU A 88 -12.37 -1.82 15.42
N ILE A 89 -11.44 -2.72 15.75
CA ILE A 89 -10.20 -2.89 14.97
C ILE A 89 -10.49 -3.72 13.74
N ILE A 90 -10.05 -3.21 12.58
CA ILE A 90 -10.08 -3.95 11.31
C ILE A 90 -8.74 -3.88 10.59
N ASP A 91 -8.49 -4.87 9.74
CA ASP A 91 -7.35 -4.94 8.80
C ASP A 91 -6.00 -4.53 9.43
N PRO A 92 -5.47 -5.22 10.44
CA PRO A 92 -4.11 -4.99 10.89
C PRO A 92 -3.12 -5.21 9.74
N VAL A 93 -2.23 -4.25 9.50
CA VAL A 93 -1.28 -4.22 8.38
C VAL A 93 0.14 -4.25 8.89
N ILE A 94 1.01 -4.98 8.19
CA ILE A 94 2.45 -5.04 8.43
C ILE A 94 3.16 -4.29 7.30
N LEU A 95 4.13 -3.45 7.67
CA LEU A 95 5.04 -2.75 6.77
C LEU A 95 6.31 -3.58 6.62
N TYR A 96 6.63 -3.98 5.39
CA TYR A 96 7.83 -4.73 5.05
C TYR A 96 8.84 -3.85 4.31
N LEU A 97 10.11 -4.04 4.63
CA LEU A 97 11.23 -3.32 4.02
C LEU A 97 12.42 -4.26 3.80
N CYS A 98 13.16 -4.04 2.73
CA CYS A 98 14.52 -4.57 2.54
C CYS A 98 15.34 -3.67 1.62
N GLU A 99 16.63 -3.89 1.55
CA GLU A 99 17.48 -3.32 0.50
C GLU A 99 17.06 -3.89 -0.86
N THR A 100 16.98 -3.05 -1.87
CA THR A 100 16.59 -3.43 -3.24
C THR A 100 17.46 -4.55 -3.79
N ALA A 101 18.77 -4.46 -3.57
CA ALA A 101 19.75 -5.45 -4.01
C ALA A 101 19.47 -6.88 -3.50
N ARG A 102 18.84 -7.01 -2.31
CA ARG A 102 18.47 -8.32 -1.74
C ARG A 102 17.44 -9.08 -2.57
N LEU A 103 16.56 -8.37 -3.26
CA LEU A 103 15.49 -8.95 -4.08
C LEU A 103 15.92 -9.22 -5.52
N ARG A 104 17.11 -8.73 -5.89
CA ARG A 104 17.63 -8.90 -7.24
C ARG A 104 18.02 -10.35 -7.47
N PRO A 105 17.44 -11.04 -8.47
CA PRO A 105 17.89 -12.37 -8.84
C PRO A 105 19.20 -12.26 -9.63
N ALA A 106 20.02 -13.33 -9.58
CA ALA A 106 21.23 -13.43 -10.39
C ALA A 106 20.95 -13.30 -11.89
N SER A 107 19.78 -13.77 -12.34
CA SER A 107 19.27 -13.56 -13.70
C SER A 107 17.75 -13.50 -13.69
N LEU A 108 17.17 -12.60 -14.48
CA LEU A 108 15.74 -12.60 -14.80
C LEU A 108 15.56 -13.37 -16.10
N PRO A 109 14.74 -14.43 -16.13
CA PRO A 109 14.41 -15.09 -17.39
C PRO A 109 13.76 -14.09 -18.35
N ARG A 110 14.23 -14.05 -19.59
CA ARG A 110 13.68 -13.16 -20.62
C ARG A 110 12.20 -13.43 -20.83
N ALA A 111 11.43 -12.37 -21.10
CA ALA A 111 10.02 -12.42 -21.48
C ALA A 111 9.06 -13.05 -20.44
N GLN A 112 9.42 -13.08 -19.14
CA GLN A 112 8.55 -13.59 -18.10
C GLN A 112 7.94 -12.52 -17.19
N SER A 113 8.49 -11.30 -17.19
CA SER A 113 7.97 -10.15 -16.47
C SER A 113 8.36 -8.84 -17.17
N TYR A 114 7.51 -7.83 -17.03
CA TYR A 114 7.62 -6.57 -17.76
C TYR A 114 7.26 -5.40 -16.84
N CYS A 115 7.88 -4.25 -17.10
CA CYS A 115 7.47 -2.96 -16.58
C CYS A 115 6.79 -2.21 -17.72
N ILE A 116 5.55 -1.79 -17.52
CA ILE A 116 4.71 -1.19 -18.56
C ILE A 116 3.95 -0.03 -17.95
N TRP A 117 4.10 1.15 -18.47
CA TRP A 117 3.28 2.32 -18.14
C TRP A 117 2.84 3.00 -19.46
N GLU A 118 1.53 3.10 -19.67
CA GLU A 118 0.37 2.84 -18.82
C GLU A 118 -0.06 1.37 -18.81
N PRO A 119 -0.89 0.94 -17.80
CA PRO A 119 -1.31 -0.44 -17.70
C PRO A 119 -2.12 -0.91 -18.91
N LEU A 120 -1.76 -2.08 -19.46
CA LEU A 120 -2.51 -2.74 -20.51
C LEU A 120 -3.89 -3.21 -20.03
N HIS A 121 -4.82 -3.42 -20.96
CA HIS A 121 -6.17 -3.92 -20.65
C HIS A 121 -6.13 -5.22 -19.84
N ILE A 122 -5.33 -6.20 -20.25
CA ILE A 122 -5.18 -7.47 -19.52
C ILE A 122 -4.69 -7.28 -18.06
N MET A 123 -3.92 -6.25 -17.78
CA MET A 123 -3.47 -5.95 -16.42
C MET A 123 -4.63 -5.44 -15.56
N ARG A 124 -5.49 -4.61 -16.14
CA ARG A 124 -6.71 -4.13 -15.48
C ARG A 124 -7.68 -5.29 -15.21
N GLU A 125 -7.81 -6.25 -16.12
CA GLU A 125 -8.62 -7.46 -15.92
C GLU A 125 -8.09 -8.32 -14.75
N ILE A 126 -6.77 -8.50 -14.66
CA ILE A 126 -6.14 -9.25 -13.56
C ILE A 126 -6.38 -8.52 -12.22
N TRP A 127 -6.23 -7.20 -12.18
CA TRP A 127 -6.54 -6.42 -11.00
C TRP A 127 -8.02 -6.50 -10.62
N ALA A 128 -8.93 -6.38 -11.59
CA ALA A 128 -10.37 -6.48 -11.36
C ALA A 128 -10.77 -7.84 -10.78
N ALA A 129 -10.16 -8.93 -11.25
CA ALA A 129 -10.35 -10.27 -10.69
C ALA A 129 -9.90 -10.38 -9.22
N GLY A 130 -8.97 -9.53 -8.77
CA GLY A 130 -8.52 -9.40 -7.39
C GLY A 130 -9.24 -8.30 -6.58
N GLY A 131 -10.33 -7.71 -7.12
CA GLY A 131 -11.09 -6.65 -6.45
C GLY A 131 -10.42 -5.27 -6.50
N ILE A 132 -9.47 -5.06 -7.42
CA ILE A 132 -8.82 -3.78 -7.66
C ILE A 132 -9.43 -3.16 -8.92
N HIS A 133 -10.42 -2.28 -8.71
CA HIS A 133 -11.22 -1.66 -9.75
C HIS A 133 -10.76 -0.24 -10.12
N GLU A 134 -11.49 0.41 -11.02
CA GLU A 134 -11.14 1.69 -11.63
C GLU A 134 -10.75 2.81 -10.63
N PRO A 135 -11.35 2.97 -9.42
CA PRO A 135 -10.90 3.99 -8.46
C PRO A 135 -9.44 3.84 -8.04
N ARG A 136 -8.95 2.59 -7.91
CA ARG A 136 -7.53 2.33 -7.59
C ARG A 136 -6.63 2.49 -8.81
N ILE A 137 -7.11 2.22 -10.01
CA ILE A 137 -6.37 2.51 -11.25
C ILE A 137 -6.21 4.03 -11.41
N ALA A 138 -7.28 4.79 -11.20
CA ALA A 138 -7.24 6.26 -11.21
C ALA A 138 -6.24 6.81 -10.17
N LEU A 139 -6.12 6.15 -9.00
CA LEU A 139 -5.14 6.49 -7.99
C LEU A 139 -3.70 6.30 -8.51
N MET A 140 -3.41 5.20 -9.20
CA MET A 140 -2.10 4.95 -9.80
C MET A 140 -1.73 6.05 -10.82
N HIS A 141 -2.70 6.56 -11.57
CA HIS A 141 -2.49 7.67 -12.50
C HIS A 141 -2.15 8.99 -11.79
N ARG A 142 -2.69 9.24 -10.58
CA ARG A 142 -2.41 10.46 -9.79
C ARG A 142 -0.97 10.56 -9.29
N VAL A 143 -0.25 9.45 -9.16
CA VAL A 143 1.16 9.47 -8.73
C VAL A 143 2.00 10.30 -9.70
N GLN A 144 2.80 11.24 -9.19
CA GLN A 144 3.60 12.17 -9.99
C GLN A 144 5.08 11.78 -10.05
N THR A 145 5.52 10.88 -9.18
CA THR A 145 6.89 10.37 -9.15
C THR A 145 7.10 9.24 -10.17
N PRO A 146 8.33 8.81 -10.45
CA PRO A 146 8.57 7.67 -11.32
C PRO A 146 7.77 6.46 -10.88
N LYS A 147 7.05 5.86 -11.82
CA LYS A 147 6.12 4.76 -11.58
C LYS A 147 6.04 3.80 -12.75
N THR A 148 5.62 2.58 -12.48
CA THR A 148 5.37 1.57 -13.50
C THR A 148 4.33 0.56 -13.00
N ALA A 149 3.64 -0.07 -13.94
CA ALA A 149 2.88 -1.28 -13.68
C ALA A 149 3.73 -2.51 -14.05
N LEU A 150 3.58 -3.56 -13.28
CA LEU A 150 4.30 -4.82 -13.42
C LEU A 150 3.36 -5.88 -13.98
N LEU A 151 3.82 -6.62 -14.98
CA LEU A 151 3.14 -7.79 -15.51
C LEU A 151 4.06 -9.00 -15.40
N ALA A 152 3.58 -10.12 -14.84
CA ALA A 152 4.29 -11.39 -14.84
C ALA A 152 3.47 -12.49 -15.52
N ARG A 153 4.18 -13.38 -16.24
CA ARG A 153 3.61 -14.51 -16.97
C ARG A 153 3.90 -15.84 -16.28
N SER A 154 3.01 -16.79 -16.50
CA SER A 154 3.22 -18.21 -16.20
C SER A 154 3.16 -18.97 -17.54
N GLY A 155 4.30 -19.42 -18.05
CA GLY A 155 4.43 -19.79 -19.45
C GLY A 155 4.13 -18.58 -20.35
N ASP A 156 3.20 -18.75 -21.30
CA ASP A 156 2.79 -17.67 -22.20
C ASP A 156 1.58 -16.85 -21.74
N THR A 157 1.04 -17.17 -20.58
CA THR A 157 -0.19 -16.55 -20.08
C THR A 157 0.12 -15.43 -19.08
N PRO A 158 -0.43 -14.21 -19.23
CA PRO A 158 -0.46 -13.19 -18.20
C PRO A 158 -1.09 -13.74 -16.91
N ALA A 159 -0.42 -13.61 -15.78
CA ALA A 159 -0.79 -14.33 -14.57
C ALA A 159 -0.76 -13.52 -13.29
N GLY A 160 -0.08 -12.37 -13.30
CA GLY A 160 -0.01 -11.51 -12.13
C GLY A 160 0.45 -10.11 -12.48
N VAL A 161 0.08 -9.17 -11.63
CA VAL A 161 0.32 -7.73 -11.80
C VAL A 161 0.73 -7.08 -10.48
N GLY A 162 1.30 -5.88 -10.56
CA GLY A 162 1.62 -5.03 -9.44
C GLY A 162 1.81 -3.59 -9.89
N PHE A 163 1.81 -2.66 -8.96
CA PHE A 163 2.12 -1.27 -9.22
C PHE A 163 3.30 -0.85 -8.35
N LEU A 164 4.27 -0.17 -8.93
CA LEU A 164 5.48 0.29 -8.28
C LEU A 164 5.66 1.79 -8.52
N ALA A 165 5.99 2.54 -7.46
CA ALA A 165 6.32 3.94 -7.56
C ALA A 165 7.42 4.32 -6.58
N LEU A 166 8.14 5.40 -6.85
CA LEU A 166 9.27 5.87 -6.06
C LEU A 166 8.91 7.06 -5.18
N ASP A 167 9.53 7.09 -4.01
CA ASP A 167 9.64 8.29 -3.19
C ASP A 167 11.08 8.41 -2.69
N GLY A 168 11.89 9.20 -3.41
CA GLY A 168 13.33 9.27 -3.21
C GLY A 168 13.99 7.90 -3.39
N GLU A 169 14.67 7.43 -2.38
CA GLU A 169 15.38 6.14 -2.38
C GLU A 169 14.48 4.92 -2.08
N ILE A 170 13.18 5.11 -1.90
CA ILE A 170 12.25 4.04 -1.54
C ILE A 170 11.33 3.73 -2.72
N ALA A 171 11.34 2.48 -3.17
CA ALA A 171 10.37 1.94 -4.11
C ALA A 171 9.23 1.25 -3.34
N MET A 172 8.02 1.78 -3.46
CA MET A 172 6.83 1.23 -2.82
C MET A 172 6.05 0.36 -3.80
N LEU A 173 5.90 -0.92 -3.45
CA LEU A 173 5.13 -1.88 -4.24
C LEU A 173 3.71 -1.99 -3.72
N HIS A 174 2.74 -1.75 -4.58
CA HIS A 174 1.32 -1.74 -4.30
C HIS A 174 0.55 -2.69 -5.22
N ALA A 175 -0.68 -3.02 -4.85
CA ALA A 175 -1.63 -3.70 -5.72
C ALA A 175 -1.08 -4.97 -6.40
N VAL A 176 -0.32 -5.78 -5.65
CA VAL A 176 0.17 -7.08 -6.14
C VAL A 176 -1.00 -8.05 -6.19
N GLU A 177 -1.31 -8.57 -7.39
CA GLU A 177 -2.34 -9.57 -7.60
C GLU A 177 -1.82 -10.70 -8.47
N VAL A 178 -2.17 -11.93 -8.10
CA VAL A 178 -1.88 -13.14 -8.89
C VAL A 178 -3.17 -13.94 -9.05
N LEU A 179 -3.55 -14.17 -10.29
CA LEU A 179 -4.75 -14.96 -10.62
C LEU A 179 -4.75 -16.28 -9.85
N PRO A 180 -5.88 -16.70 -9.25
CA PRO A 180 -5.97 -17.90 -8.39
C PRO A 180 -5.39 -19.16 -9.04
N SER A 181 -5.67 -19.39 -10.32
CA SER A 181 -5.18 -20.55 -11.09
C SER A 181 -3.67 -20.58 -11.31
N PHE A 182 -2.97 -19.45 -11.08
CA PHE A 182 -1.51 -19.33 -11.24
C PHE A 182 -0.76 -19.11 -9.93
N ARG A 183 -1.45 -19.16 -8.78
CA ARG A 183 -0.82 -19.09 -7.47
C ARG A 183 0.10 -20.29 -7.23
N ARG A 184 1.11 -20.14 -6.38
CA ARG A 184 2.13 -21.16 -6.04
C ARG A 184 3.00 -21.61 -7.22
N ARG A 185 2.97 -20.90 -8.36
CA ARG A 185 3.82 -21.14 -9.55
C ARG A 185 4.96 -20.12 -9.71
N GLY A 186 5.31 -19.41 -8.64
CA GLY A 186 6.41 -18.43 -8.65
C GLY A 186 6.09 -17.08 -9.28
N VAL A 187 4.86 -16.81 -9.70
CA VAL A 187 4.46 -15.56 -10.37
C VAL A 187 4.78 -14.33 -9.51
N ALA A 188 4.41 -14.34 -8.23
CA ALA A 188 4.70 -13.24 -7.32
C ALA A 188 6.22 -13.01 -7.13
N LYS A 189 7.05 -14.07 -7.12
CA LYS A 189 8.52 -13.93 -7.07
C LYS A 189 9.06 -13.23 -8.31
N LYS A 190 8.48 -13.49 -9.51
CA LYS A 190 8.86 -12.81 -10.74
C LYS A 190 8.49 -11.32 -10.68
N LEU A 191 7.31 -10.98 -10.14
CA LEU A 191 6.92 -9.57 -9.91
C LEU A 191 7.91 -8.87 -8.97
N MET A 192 8.27 -9.50 -7.84
CA MET A 192 9.22 -8.94 -6.88
C MET A 192 10.61 -8.72 -7.51
N ALA A 193 11.09 -9.67 -8.28
CA ALA A 193 12.38 -9.58 -8.96
C ALA A 193 12.39 -8.48 -10.03
N GLN A 194 11.31 -8.35 -10.80
CA GLN A 194 11.16 -7.29 -11.81
C GLN A 194 11.03 -5.92 -11.15
N ALA A 195 10.28 -5.83 -10.05
CA ALA A 195 10.16 -4.62 -9.27
C ALA A 195 11.54 -4.16 -8.73
N ALA A 196 12.32 -5.08 -8.16
CA ALA A 196 13.66 -4.77 -7.67
C ALA A 196 14.60 -4.28 -8.77
N LYS A 197 14.55 -4.92 -9.93
CA LYS A 197 15.37 -4.47 -11.07
C LYS A 197 14.98 -3.05 -11.49
N TRP A 198 13.70 -2.79 -11.67
CA TRP A 198 13.23 -1.46 -12.09
C TRP A 198 13.57 -0.40 -11.03
N ALA A 199 13.39 -0.72 -9.74
CA ALA A 199 13.71 0.16 -8.63
C ALA A 199 15.19 0.53 -8.61
N GLU A 200 16.10 -0.44 -8.78
CA GLU A 200 17.54 -0.24 -8.87
C GLU A 200 17.93 0.62 -10.10
N ASP A 201 17.35 0.32 -11.26
CA ASP A 201 17.57 1.08 -12.50
C ASP A 201 17.14 2.57 -12.35
N HIS A 202 16.28 2.88 -11.36
CA HIS A 202 15.81 4.24 -11.04
C HIS A 202 16.39 4.81 -9.71
N GLY A 203 17.43 4.17 -9.16
CA GLY A 203 18.18 4.69 -8.01
C GLY A 203 17.58 4.39 -6.66
N ALA A 204 16.55 3.53 -6.54
CA ALA A 204 16.00 3.16 -5.25
C ALA A 204 16.92 2.19 -4.51
N LEU A 205 17.27 2.54 -3.27
CA LEU A 205 18.09 1.71 -2.38
C LEU A 205 17.24 0.70 -1.60
N TYR A 206 15.96 1.01 -1.38
CA TYR A 206 15.05 0.21 -0.56
C TYR A 206 13.79 -0.13 -1.34
N MET A 207 13.29 -1.34 -1.11
CA MET A 207 11.95 -1.75 -1.49
C MET A 207 11.08 -1.98 -0.27
N ALA A 208 9.88 -1.41 -0.31
CA ALA A 208 8.90 -1.56 0.75
C ALA A 208 7.51 -1.91 0.18
N LEU A 209 6.70 -2.51 1.02
CA LEU A 209 5.31 -2.84 0.73
C LEU A 209 4.52 -3.00 2.03
N MET A 210 3.20 -3.07 1.88
CA MET A 210 2.27 -3.26 2.98
C MET A 210 1.28 -4.39 2.65
N THR A 211 1.00 -5.22 3.64
CA THR A 211 -0.01 -6.29 3.52
C THR A 211 -0.72 -6.51 4.84
N THR A 212 -1.96 -6.96 4.79
CA THR A 212 -2.70 -7.30 6.01
C THR A 212 -2.05 -8.50 6.71
N ARG A 213 -2.16 -8.53 8.04
CA ARG A 213 -1.65 -9.64 8.86
C ARG A 213 -2.28 -10.98 8.44
N ASP A 214 -3.54 -10.97 8.04
CA ASP A 214 -4.29 -12.17 7.63
C ASP A 214 -3.87 -12.71 6.27
N ASN A 215 -3.19 -11.92 5.44
CA ASN A 215 -2.65 -12.42 4.18
C ASN A 215 -1.40 -13.28 4.40
N THR A 216 -1.63 -14.47 4.99
CA THR A 216 -0.54 -15.40 5.37
C THR A 216 0.34 -15.81 4.18
N ALA A 217 -0.24 -15.91 2.98
CA ALA A 217 0.50 -16.26 1.77
C ALA A 217 1.51 -15.17 1.37
N ALA A 218 1.09 -13.90 1.39
CA ALA A 218 1.95 -12.76 1.12
C ALA A 218 3.03 -12.60 2.22
N ASN A 219 2.64 -12.69 3.49
CA ASN A 219 3.55 -12.60 4.62
C ASN A 219 4.68 -13.66 4.54
N ARG A 220 4.34 -14.92 4.22
CA ARG A 220 5.33 -15.99 4.00
C ARG A 220 6.24 -15.69 2.81
N LEU A 221 5.69 -15.17 1.71
CA LEU A 221 6.50 -14.81 0.54
C LEU A 221 7.52 -13.72 0.89
N TYR A 222 7.07 -12.60 1.45
CA TYR A 222 7.95 -11.46 1.74
C TYR A 222 9.04 -11.81 2.76
N SER A 223 8.69 -12.54 3.82
CA SER A 223 9.68 -13.06 4.77
C SER A 223 10.68 -14.00 4.11
N SER A 224 10.24 -14.90 3.20
CA SER A 224 11.13 -15.80 2.46
C SER A 224 12.08 -15.09 1.51
N LEU A 225 11.73 -13.89 1.07
CA LEU A 225 12.58 -13.02 0.25
C LEU A 225 13.50 -12.13 1.08
N GLY A 226 13.48 -12.29 2.43
CA GLY A 226 14.32 -11.54 3.35
C GLY A 226 13.87 -10.12 3.65
N MET A 227 12.63 -9.77 3.30
CA MET A 227 12.01 -8.53 3.76
C MET A 227 11.73 -8.62 5.26
N ARG A 228 11.92 -7.52 5.98
CA ARG A 228 11.73 -7.44 7.43
C ARG A 228 10.52 -6.58 7.76
N PRO A 229 9.71 -6.95 8.75
CA PRO A 229 8.70 -6.05 9.29
C PRO A 229 9.42 -4.90 10.00
N VAL A 230 8.97 -3.66 9.73
CA VAL A 230 9.57 -2.43 10.30
C VAL A 230 8.54 -1.54 10.97
N GLY A 231 7.28 -1.92 10.94
CA GLY A 231 6.17 -1.23 11.58
C GLY A 231 4.85 -1.88 11.26
N GLN A 232 3.82 -1.36 11.85
CA GLN A 232 2.45 -1.81 11.65
C GLN A 232 1.48 -0.66 11.79
N TYR A 233 0.27 -0.85 11.32
CA TYR A 233 -0.89 -0.01 11.63
C TYR A 233 -2.16 -0.85 11.56
N HIS A 234 -3.24 -0.35 12.08
CA HIS A 234 -4.58 -0.91 11.89
C HIS A 234 -5.60 0.20 11.66
N TYR A 235 -6.81 -0.19 11.36
CA TYR A 235 -7.89 0.78 11.27
C TYR A 235 -8.85 0.59 12.43
N ARG A 236 -9.45 1.70 12.85
CA ARG A 236 -10.62 1.76 13.70
C ARG A 236 -11.80 2.21 12.88
N ILE A 237 -12.89 1.48 12.94
CA ILE A 237 -14.13 1.80 12.23
C ILE A 237 -15.33 1.72 13.17
N LYS A 238 -16.31 2.57 12.91
CA LYS A 238 -17.61 2.54 13.55
C LYS A 238 -18.65 2.97 12.52
N ASP A 239 -19.78 2.25 12.47
CA ASP A 239 -20.91 2.72 11.68
C ASP A 239 -21.44 4.03 12.27
N PRO A 240 -21.69 5.05 11.43
CA PRO A 240 -22.33 6.27 11.92
C PRO A 240 -23.71 5.93 12.49
N ALA A 241 -24.03 6.50 13.65
CA ALA A 241 -25.32 6.32 14.33
C ALA A 241 -26.47 6.95 13.53
#